data_a08e15ae9e8da1b7b47a9162e5cb111e
#
_entry.id   a08e15ae9e8da1b7b47a9162e5cb111e
#
_cell.length_a   1.000
_cell.length_b   1.000
_cell.length_c   1.000
_cell.angle_alpha   90.00
_cell.angle_beta   90.00
_cell.angle_gamma   90.00
#
_symmetry.space_group_name_H-M   'P 1'
#
loop_
_entity.id
_entity.type
_entity.pdbx_description
1 polymer ?
#
loop_
_entity_poly.entity_id
_entity_poly.type
_entity_poly.pdbx_seq_one_letter_code
_entity_poly.pdbx_strand_id
1 'polypeptide(L)'
;MIMAKKNDNIEEPLEKQLWKAADKLRKNIDAAEYKHVVLGLIFLKYISVSFEKLYAKLQSEIELGADPEDREEYKAENVFYVPQEARWNTLVANAKNPKVGKFIDAAMDAIEKENATLKGVLPKVFARPNLDPTSLGELIDLIGNSTLDPNTNSADLLGHVFEYFLGEFALAEGKKGGQFYTPRSVVE
;
A
#
# COMPACT_ATOMS: atom_id res chain seq x y z
N MET A 1 -27.24 -37.47 -15.66
CA MET A 1 -27.26 -36.03 -15.41
C MET A 1 -26.18 -35.75 -14.36
N ILE A 2 -25.04 -35.29 -14.76
CA ILE A 2 -23.93 -34.99 -13.84
C ILE A 2 -24.15 -33.56 -13.37
N MET A 3 -24.56 -33.39 -12.11
CA MET A 3 -24.58 -32.09 -11.49
C MET A 3 -23.12 -31.65 -11.31
N ALA A 4 -22.69 -30.65 -12.07
CA ALA A 4 -21.45 -29.99 -11.80
C ALA A 4 -21.52 -29.38 -10.40
N LYS A 5 -20.73 -29.90 -9.47
CA LYS A 5 -20.48 -29.23 -8.19
C LYS A 5 -19.90 -27.87 -8.52
N LYS A 6 -20.69 -26.80 -8.34
CA LYS A 6 -20.16 -25.47 -8.21
C LYS A 6 -19.15 -25.53 -7.07
N ASN A 7 -17.89 -25.52 -7.39
CA ASN A 7 -16.85 -25.17 -6.43
C ASN A 7 -17.10 -23.70 -6.09
N ASP A 8 -17.90 -23.44 -5.07
CA ASP A 8 -17.87 -22.18 -4.38
C ASP A 8 -16.53 -22.12 -3.65
N ASN A 9 -15.45 -21.86 -4.40
CA ASN A 9 -14.24 -21.32 -3.84
C ASN A 9 -14.63 -19.92 -3.35
N ILE A 10 -15.09 -19.88 -2.10
CA ILE A 10 -15.20 -18.62 -1.37
C ILE A 10 -13.76 -18.16 -1.21
N GLU A 11 -13.34 -17.27 -2.11
CA GLU A 11 -12.03 -16.64 -1.97
C GLU A 11 -12.01 -15.93 -0.61
N GLU A 12 -10.98 -16.24 0.16
CA GLU A 12 -10.77 -15.60 1.45
C GLU A 12 -10.67 -14.07 1.25
N PRO A 13 -11.33 -13.25 2.08
CA PRO A 13 -11.26 -11.81 1.96
C PRO A 13 -9.81 -11.30 1.89
N LEU A 14 -9.58 -10.29 1.05
CA LEU A 14 -8.25 -9.72 0.82
C LEU A 14 -7.57 -9.31 2.13
N GLU A 15 -8.31 -8.73 3.06
CA GLU A 15 -7.80 -8.31 4.36
C GLU A 15 -7.16 -9.46 5.14
N LYS A 16 -7.79 -10.63 5.11
CA LYS A 16 -7.25 -11.83 5.78
C LYS A 16 -6.02 -12.39 5.09
N GLN A 17 -6.01 -12.38 3.76
CA GLN A 17 -4.84 -12.82 2.98
C GLN A 17 -3.63 -11.91 3.26
N LEU A 18 -3.85 -10.61 3.28
CA LEU A 18 -2.81 -9.63 3.59
C LEU A 18 -2.31 -9.77 5.03
N TRP A 19 -3.20 -10.00 5.97
CA TRP A 19 -2.84 -10.24 7.37
C TRP A 19 -1.94 -11.48 7.52
N LYS A 20 -2.28 -12.57 6.88
CA LYS A 20 -1.47 -13.80 6.89
C LYS A 20 -0.08 -13.59 6.29
N ALA A 21 -0.01 -12.87 5.17
CA ALA A 21 1.28 -12.56 4.53
C ALA A 21 2.12 -11.64 5.41
N ALA A 22 1.51 -10.64 6.01
CA ALA A 22 2.17 -9.72 6.92
C ALA A 22 2.65 -10.40 8.20
N ASP A 23 1.92 -11.39 8.71
CA ASP A 23 2.26 -12.12 9.94
C ASP A 23 3.60 -12.85 9.82
N LYS A 24 4.01 -13.22 8.62
CA LYS A 24 5.34 -13.79 8.37
C LYS A 24 6.48 -12.82 8.71
N LEU A 25 6.27 -11.53 8.57
CA LEU A 25 7.25 -10.49 8.92
C LEU A 25 7.39 -10.30 10.43
N ARG A 26 6.38 -10.68 11.20
CA ARG A 26 6.27 -10.39 12.63
C ARG A 26 7.30 -11.08 13.49
N LYS A 27 7.89 -12.19 13.02
CA LYS A 27 8.76 -13.07 13.82
C LYS A 27 10.05 -12.40 14.29
N ASN A 28 10.58 -11.43 13.53
CA ASN A 28 11.90 -10.85 13.73
C ASN A 28 11.89 -9.34 13.96
N ILE A 29 10.69 -8.74 14.08
CA ILE A 29 10.56 -7.30 14.23
C ILE A 29 9.64 -6.93 15.39
N ASP A 30 9.92 -5.78 15.98
CA ASP A 30 9.09 -5.18 17.01
C ASP A 30 7.68 -4.88 16.49
N ALA A 31 6.67 -4.97 17.36
CA ALA A 31 5.27 -4.73 17.00
C ALA A 31 5.03 -3.35 16.40
N ALA A 32 5.70 -2.32 16.91
CA ALA A 32 5.60 -0.96 16.37
C ALA A 32 6.19 -0.87 14.96
N GLU A 33 7.33 -1.50 14.73
CA GLU A 33 7.99 -1.53 13.41
C GLU A 33 7.18 -2.32 12.38
N TYR A 34 6.64 -3.47 12.76
CA TYR A 34 5.74 -4.29 11.95
C TYR A 34 4.54 -3.49 11.45
N LYS A 35 3.90 -2.76 12.35
CA LYS A 35 2.77 -1.87 12.04
C LYS A 35 3.14 -0.83 10.99
N HIS A 36 4.27 -0.16 11.12
CA HIS A 36 4.77 0.83 10.17
C HIS A 36 5.06 0.23 8.80
N VAL A 37 5.62 -0.97 8.75
CA VAL A 37 5.91 -1.68 7.49
C VAL A 37 4.62 -1.98 6.73
N VAL A 38 3.66 -2.59 7.38
CA VAL A 38 2.41 -3.02 6.74
C VAL A 38 1.57 -1.81 6.29
N LEU A 39 1.35 -0.86 7.19
CA LEU A 39 0.56 0.34 6.89
C LEU A 39 1.24 1.22 5.84
N GLY A 40 2.57 1.30 5.87
CA GLY A 40 3.35 2.03 4.87
C GLY A 40 3.16 1.47 3.46
N LEU A 41 3.20 0.14 3.29
CA LEU A 41 2.97 -0.50 2.00
C LEU A 41 1.53 -0.32 1.50
N ILE A 42 0.55 -0.44 2.37
CA ILE A 42 -0.86 -0.23 2.01
C ILE A 42 -1.07 1.23 1.58
N PHE A 43 -0.50 2.18 2.31
CA PHE A 43 -0.57 3.60 1.96
C PHE A 43 0.11 3.90 0.62
N LEU A 44 1.26 3.30 0.37
CA LEU A 44 1.98 3.42 -0.89
C LEU A 44 1.13 2.90 -2.07
N LYS A 45 0.45 1.77 -1.88
CA LYS A 45 -0.50 1.26 -2.90
C LYS A 45 -1.66 2.22 -3.13
N TYR A 46 -2.22 2.77 -2.06
CA TYR A 46 -3.31 3.75 -2.15
C TYR A 46 -2.89 4.98 -2.97
N ILE A 47 -1.73 5.55 -2.65
CA ILE A 47 -1.16 6.70 -3.40
C ILE A 47 -0.98 6.32 -4.87
N SER A 48 -0.42 5.15 -5.15
CA SER A 48 -0.16 4.68 -6.51
C SER A 48 -1.43 4.50 -7.33
N VAL A 49 -2.49 3.95 -6.75
CA VAL A 49 -3.78 3.78 -7.44
C VAL A 49 -4.39 5.13 -7.81
N SER A 50 -4.39 6.08 -6.88
CA SER A 50 -4.90 7.43 -7.13
C SER A 50 -4.10 8.14 -8.20
N PHE A 51 -2.78 8.02 -8.17
CA PHE A 51 -1.87 8.58 -9.17
C PHE A 51 -2.12 7.97 -10.55
N GLU A 52 -2.15 6.66 -10.65
CA GLU A 52 -2.32 5.94 -11.93
C GLU A 52 -3.65 6.26 -12.60
N LYS A 53 -4.71 6.42 -11.82
CA LYS A 53 -6.02 6.81 -12.33
C LYS A 53 -5.98 8.19 -12.99
N LEU A 54 -5.39 9.17 -12.34
CA LEU A 54 -5.23 10.52 -12.90
C LEU A 54 -4.24 10.52 -14.08
N TYR A 55 -3.15 9.76 -13.97
CA TYR A 55 -2.18 9.61 -15.06
C TYR A 55 -2.83 9.09 -16.34
N ALA A 56 -3.64 8.06 -16.24
CA ALA A 56 -4.37 7.50 -17.39
C ALA A 56 -5.35 8.51 -18.00
N LYS A 57 -6.04 9.29 -17.17
CA LYS A 57 -6.92 10.36 -17.64
C LYS A 57 -6.13 11.43 -18.38
N LEU A 58 -5.06 11.94 -17.81
CA LEU A 58 -4.21 12.97 -18.44
C LEU A 58 -3.58 12.46 -19.74
N GLN A 59 -3.18 11.18 -19.76
CA GLN A 59 -2.63 10.56 -20.96
C GLN A 59 -3.66 10.51 -22.10
N SER A 60 -4.93 10.28 -21.80
CA SER A 60 -6.01 10.33 -22.78
C SER A 60 -6.32 11.75 -23.30
N GLU A 61 -5.88 12.76 -22.58
CA GLU A 61 -6.13 14.17 -22.87
C GLU A 61 -4.89 14.93 -23.38
N ILE A 62 -3.82 14.22 -23.76
CA ILE A 62 -2.58 14.84 -24.26
C ILE A 62 -2.85 15.74 -25.46
N GLU A 63 -3.72 15.32 -26.39
CA GLU A 63 -4.11 16.12 -27.55
C GLU A 63 -4.82 17.43 -27.18
N LEU A 64 -5.40 17.48 -25.98
CA LEU A 64 -6.05 18.67 -25.43
C LEU A 64 -5.09 19.56 -24.61
N GLY A 65 -3.81 19.18 -24.56
CA GLY A 65 -2.76 19.94 -23.88
C GLY A 65 -2.43 19.46 -22.47
N ALA A 66 -2.98 18.34 -22.01
CA ALA A 66 -2.65 17.77 -20.72
C ALA A 66 -1.25 17.13 -20.74
N ASP A 67 -0.54 17.24 -19.61
CA ASP A 67 0.78 16.62 -19.42
C ASP A 67 0.75 15.70 -18.19
N PRO A 68 0.82 14.36 -18.40
CA PRO A 68 0.82 13.39 -17.28
C PRO A 68 2.01 13.50 -16.33
N GLU A 69 3.06 14.22 -16.72
CA GLU A 69 4.25 14.44 -15.86
C GLU A 69 4.25 15.82 -15.20
N ASP A 70 3.26 16.66 -15.45
CA ASP A 70 3.13 17.94 -14.79
C ASP A 70 2.57 17.80 -13.38
N ARG A 71 3.35 18.16 -12.39
CA ARG A 71 2.99 18.06 -10.97
C ARG A 71 1.81 18.93 -10.58
N GLU A 72 1.62 20.06 -11.26
CA GLU A 72 0.49 20.96 -10.99
C GLU A 72 -0.87 20.32 -11.33
N GLU A 73 -0.91 19.43 -12.32
CA GLU A 73 -2.11 18.67 -12.66
C GLU A 73 -2.59 17.80 -11.48
N TYR A 74 -1.65 17.23 -10.73
CA TYR A 74 -1.95 16.40 -9.54
C TYR A 74 -2.34 17.25 -8.34
N LYS A 75 -1.68 18.36 -8.11
CA LYS A 75 -2.04 19.31 -7.04
C LYS A 75 -3.46 19.83 -7.21
N ALA A 76 -3.86 20.17 -8.43
CA ALA A 76 -5.20 20.67 -8.73
C ALA A 76 -6.31 19.68 -8.35
N GLU A 77 -6.02 18.39 -8.44
CA GLU A 77 -6.96 17.30 -8.11
C GLU A 77 -6.75 16.70 -6.70
N ASN A 78 -5.89 17.29 -5.88
CA ASN A 78 -5.51 16.79 -4.56
C ASN A 78 -4.99 15.34 -4.59
N VAL A 79 -4.23 15.00 -5.62
CA VAL A 79 -3.57 13.71 -5.80
C VAL A 79 -2.07 13.88 -5.59
N PHE A 80 -1.46 12.98 -4.85
CA PHE A 80 0.00 12.98 -4.68
C PHE A 80 0.69 12.56 -5.97
N TYR A 81 1.71 13.33 -6.38
CA TYR A 81 2.54 12.96 -7.51
C TYR A 81 3.47 11.81 -7.11
N VAL A 82 3.54 10.77 -7.94
CA VAL A 82 4.42 9.62 -7.72
C VAL A 82 5.51 9.60 -8.80
N PRO A 83 6.78 9.85 -8.44
CA PRO A 83 7.89 9.73 -9.39
C PRO A 83 8.01 8.30 -9.93
N GLN A 84 8.61 8.16 -11.09
CA GLN A 84 8.69 6.88 -11.79
C GLN A 84 9.32 5.76 -10.95
N GLU A 85 10.36 6.04 -10.19
CA GLU A 85 11.02 5.08 -9.31
C GLU A 85 10.17 4.62 -8.12
N ALA A 86 9.13 5.38 -7.79
CA ALA A 86 8.22 5.09 -6.67
C ALA A 86 6.88 4.47 -7.12
N ARG A 87 6.65 4.36 -8.41
CA ARG A 87 5.41 3.79 -8.94
C ARG A 87 5.30 2.31 -8.61
N TRP A 88 4.09 1.86 -8.32
CA TRP A 88 3.86 0.49 -7.87
C TRP A 88 4.41 -0.57 -8.82
N ASN A 89 4.30 -0.35 -10.12
CA ASN A 89 4.85 -1.26 -11.13
C ASN A 89 6.38 -1.44 -10.99
N THR A 90 7.09 -0.39 -10.65
CA THR A 90 8.54 -0.44 -10.38
C THR A 90 8.84 -1.28 -9.14
N LEU A 91 8.04 -1.13 -8.08
CA LEU A 91 8.17 -1.92 -6.85
C LEU A 91 7.87 -3.41 -7.10
N VAL A 92 6.83 -3.71 -7.85
CA VAL A 92 6.48 -5.09 -8.23
C VAL A 92 7.60 -5.74 -9.05
N ALA A 93 8.18 -5.00 -9.99
CA ALA A 93 9.31 -5.47 -10.80
C ALA A 93 10.54 -5.82 -9.94
N ASN A 94 10.71 -5.20 -8.79
CA ASN A 94 11.82 -5.40 -7.86
C ASN A 94 11.43 -6.24 -6.63
N ALA A 95 10.23 -6.80 -6.57
CA ALA A 95 9.74 -7.53 -5.40
C ALA A 95 10.58 -8.77 -5.04
N LYS A 96 11.20 -9.39 -6.02
CA LYS A 96 12.09 -10.56 -5.82
C LYS A 96 13.56 -10.18 -5.60
N ASN A 97 13.88 -8.90 -5.66
CA ASN A 97 15.26 -8.44 -5.47
C ASN A 97 15.61 -8.53 -3.98
N PRO A 98 16.80 -9.06 -3.61
CA PRO A 98 17.27 -9.09 -2.22
C PRO A 98 17.37 -7.70 -1.57
N LYS A 99 17.46 -6.65 -2.36
CA LYS A 99 17.51 -5.25 -1.93
C LYS A 99 16.15 -4.53 -2.02
N VAL A 100 15.06 -5.26 -2.06
CA VAL A 100 13.70 -4.71 -2.18
C VAL A 100 13.41 -3.64 -1.13
N GLY A 101 13.87 -3.82 0.10
CA GLY A 101 13.73 -2.82 1.16
C GLY A 101 14.35 -1.47 0.84
N LYS A 102 15.50 -1.45 0.19
CA LYS A 102 16.14 -0.20 -0.26
C LYS A 102 15.35 0.50 -1.36
N PHE A 103 14.73 -0.26 -2.26
CA PHE A 103 13.86 0.31 -3.29
C PHE A 103 12.61 0.95 -2.69
N ILE A 104 12.04 0.33 -1.65
CA ILE A 104 10.88 0.90 -0.94
C ILE A 104 11.26 2.17 -0.20
N ASP A 105 12.36 2.18 0.54
CA ASP A 105 12.86 3.37 1.24
C ASP A 105 13.14 4.51 0.26
N ALA A 106 13.76 4.22 -0.87
CA ALA A 106 14.01 5.20 -1.92
C ALA A 106 12.70 5.74 -2.53
N ALA A 107 11.70 4.88 -2.69
CA ALA A 107 10.38 5.27 -3.17
C ALA A 107 9.70 6.23 -2.18
N MET A 108 9.75 5.94 -0.88
CA MET A 108 9.21 6.82 0.16
C MET A 108 9.90 8.19 0.13
N ASP A 109 11.22 8.24 0.04
CA ASP A 109 11.99 9.48 -0.09
C ASP A 109 11.59 10.28 -1.34
N ALA A 110 11.46 9.63 -2.47
CA ALA A 110 11.10 10.27 -3.73
C ALA A 110 9.68 10.88 -3.67
N ILE A 111 8.73 10.19 -3.06
CA ILE A 111 7.38 10.72 -2.86
C ILE A 111 7.38 11.93 -1.92
N GLU A 112 8.13 11.89 -0.84
CA GLU A 112 8.24 13.01 0.09
C GLU A 112 8.85 14.27 -0.58
N LYS A 113 9.85 14.08 -1.42
CA LYS A 113 10.48 15.21 -2.16
C LYS A 113 9.52 15.92 -3.09
N GLU A 114 8.59 15.19 -3.68
CA GLU A 114 7.60 15.73 -4.62
C GLU A 114 6.34 16.25 -3.92
N ASN A 115 6.12 15.87 -2.67
CA ASN A 115 4.91 16.19 -1.91
C ASN A 115 5.28 16.74 -0.52
N ALA A 116 5.37 18.06 -0.40
CA ALA A 116 5.82 18.74 0.82
C ALA A 116 4.99 18.37 2.05
N THR A 117 3.69 18.11 1.88
CA THR A 117 2.79 17.71 2.97
C THR A 117 3.10 16.33 3.56
N LEU A 118 3.80 15.48 2.82
CA LEU A 118 4.22 14.15 3.27
C LEU A 118 5.62 14.11 3.86
N LYS A 119 6.34 15.23 3.85
CA LYS A 119 7.71 15.28 4.33
C LYS A 119 7.81 14.84 5.81
N GLY A 120 8.63 13.83 6.05
CA GLY A 120 8.84 13.26 7.39
C GLY A 120 7.72 12.34 7.89
N VAL A 121 6.68 12.10 7.10
CA VAL A 121 5.51 11.29 7.48
C VAL A 121 5.67 9.82 7.08
N LEU A 122 6.30 9.55 5.94
CA LEU A 122 6.41 8.19 5.41
C LEU A 122 7.50 7.38 6.15
N PRO A 123 7.23 6.11 6.49
CA PRO A 123 8.21 5.28 7.17
C PRO A 123 9.35 4.88 6.24
N LYS A 124 10.58 4.86 6.75
CA LYS A 124 11.79 4.46 6.02
C LYS A 124 12.52 3.36 6.80
N VAL A 125 11.83 2.25 7.00
CA VAL A 125 12.26 1.13 7.84
C VAL A 125 12.46 -0.16 7.06
N PHE A 126 12.26 -0.13 5.75
CA PHE A 126 12.19 -1.32 4.91
C PHE A 126 13.55 -1.95 4.59
N ALA A 127 14.62 -1.16 4.62
CA ALA A 127 15.98 -1.64 4.36
C ALA A 127 16.67 -2.28 5.57
N ARG A 128 16.00 -2.37 6.71
CA ARG A 128 16.59 -2.92 7.94
C ARG A 128 16.90 -4.41 7.81
N PRO A 129 18.02 -4.89 8.38
CA PRO A 129 18.46 -6.29 8.25
C PRO A 129 17.49 -7.32 8.83
N ASN A 130 16.67 -6.93 9.80
CA ASN A 130 15.69 -7.80 10.45
C ASN A 130 14.41 -8.00 9.64
N LEU A 131 14.24 -7.28 8.52
CA LEU A 131 13.17 -7.52 7.58
C LEU A 131 13.60 -8.53 6.52
N ASP A 132 12.88 -9.65 6.43
CA ASP A 132 13.13 -10.66 5.42
C ASP A 132 12.69 -10.13 4.03
N PRO A 133 13.64 -10.01 3.07
CA PRO A 133 13.32 -9.52 1.73
C PRO A 133 12.30 -10.39 0.99
N THR A 134 12.33 -11.70 1.19
CA THR A 134 11.40 -12.63 0.54
C THR A 134 9.97 -12.41 1.03
N SER A 135 9.77 -12.30 2.33
CA SER A 135 8.45 -12.01 2.92
C SER A 135 7.92 -10.65 2.53
N LEU A 136 8.80 -9.66 2.45
CA LEU A 136 8.46 -8.31 2.00
C LEU A 136 8.02 -8.30 0.53
N GLY A 137 8.74 -9.02 -0.34
CA GLY A 137 8.40 -9.19 -1.75
C GLY A 137 7.07 -9.92 -1.95
N GLU A 138 6.80 -10.97 -1.17
CA GLU A 138 5.52 -11.68 -1.19
C GLU A 138 4.35 -10.77 -0.81
N LEU A 139 4.54 -9.91 0.17
CA LEU A 139 3.52 -8.94 0.58
C LEU A 139 3.25 -7.90 -0.53
N ILE A 140 4.28 -7.42 -1.20
CA ILE A 140 4.15 -6.50 -2.35
C ILE A 140 3.36 -7.18 -3.48
N ASP A 141 3.71 -8.42 -3.83
CA ASP A 141 3.03 -9.17 -4.88
C ASP A 141 1.56 -9.41 -4.55
N LEU A 142 1.26 -9.75 -3.31
CA LEU A 142 -0.12 -9.99 -2.88
C LEU A 142 -0.96 -8.72 -2.94
N ILE A 143 -0.42 -7.60 -2.49
CA ILE A 143 -1.09 -6.27 -2.59
C ILE A 143 -1.26 -5.87 -4.06
N GLY A 144 -0.22 -6.10 -4.89
CA GLY A 144 -0.23 -5.75 -6.31
C GLY A 144 -1.17 -6.60 -7.15
N ASN A 145 -1.28 -7.89 -6.83
CA ASN A 145 -2.13 -8.85 -7.56
C ASN A 145 -3.58 -8.88 -7.05
N SER A 146 -3.88 -8.20 -5.97
CA SER A 146 -5.26 -8.00 -5.58
C SER A 146 -5.95 -7.26 -6.73
N THR A 147 -6.75 -7.98 -7.50
CA THR A 147 -7.60 -7.43 -8.54
C THR A 147 -8.62 -6.52 -7.88
N LEU A 148 -8.27 -5.25 -7.85
CA LEU A 148 -9.25 -4.23 -7.58
C LEU A 148 -10.19 -4.26 -8.77
N ASP A 149 -11.40 -4.78 -8.56
CA ASP A 149 -12.44 -4.77 -9.57
C ASP A 149 -12.57 -3.33 -10.12
N PRO A 150 -12.46 -3.12 -11.45
CA PRO A 150 -12.61 -1.77 -12.00
C PRO A 150 -13.97 -1.12 -11.67
N ASN A 151 -14.96 -1.92 -11.29
CA ASN A 151 -16.27 -1.44 -10.85
C ASN A 151 -16.33 -1.11 -9.35
N THR A 152 -15.32 -1.51 -8.59
CA THR A 152 -15.20 -1.18 -7.16
C THR A 152 -14.32 0.05 -7.02
N ASN A 153 -14.73 1.01 -6.21
CA ASN A 153 -13.88 2.14 -5.89
C ASN A 153 -12.63 1.62 -5.13
N SER A 154 -11.50 1.59 -5.83
CA SER A 154 -10.23 1.11 -5.28
C SER A 154 -9.81 1.84 -4.01
N ALA A 155 -10.12 3.13 -3.93
CA ALA A 155 -9.84 3.94 -2.75
C ALA A 155 -10.65 3.47 -1.54
N ASP A 156 -11.92 3.13 -1.72
CA ASP A 156 -12.77 2.61 -0.64
C ASP A 156 -12.30 1.25 -0.16
N LEU A 157 -11.93 0.35 -1.07
CA LEU A 157 -11.39 -0.96 -0.71
C LEU A 157 -10.09 -0.84 0.08
N LEU A 158 -9.16 0.00 -0.35
CA LEU A 158 -7.91 0.24 0.36
C LEU A 158 -8.14 0.93 1.70
N GLY A 159 -9.12 1.82 1.80
CA GLY A 159 -9.56 2.41 3.06
C GLY A 159 -10.07 1.35 4.04
N HIS A 160 -10.87 0.41 3.59
CA HIS A 160 -11.34 -0.73 4.40
C HIS A 160 -10.19 -1.63 4.86
N VAL A 161 -9.25 -1.94 3.98
CA VAL A 161 -8.05 -2.71 4.32
C VAL A 161 -7.23 -1.99 5.39
N PHE A 162 -7.03 -0.70 5.24
CA PHE A 162 -6.30 0.13 6.20
C PHE A 162 -6.97 0.12 7.58
N GLU A 163 -8.29 0.34 7.64
CA GLU A 163 -9.06 0.28 8.88
C GLU A 163 -9.04 -1.11 9.53
N TYR A 164 -9.12 -2.16 8.71
CA TYR A 164 -9.02 -3.54 9.20
C TYR A 164 -7.68 -3.77 9.93
N PHE A 165 -6.58 -3.36 9.33
CA PHE A 165 -5.26 -3.50 9.94
C PHE A 165 -5.11 -2.65 11.21
N LEU A 166 -5.64 -1.43 11.23
CA LEU A 166 -5.67 -0.61 12.44
C LEU A 166 -6.43 -1.30 13.57
N GLY A 167 -7.58 -1.91 13.26
CA GLY A 167 -8.38 -2.67 14.22
C GLY A 167 -7.63 -3.89 14.77
N GLU A 168 -6.98 -4.67 13.92
CA GLU A 168 -6.20 -5.84 14.33
C GLU A 168 -4.99 -5.45 15.19
N PHE A 169 -4.31 -4.36 14.85
CA PHE A 169 -3.22 -3.84 15.68
C PHE A 169 -3.70 -3.35 17.05
N ALA A 170 -4.85 -2.69 17.12
CA ALA A 170 -5.45 -2.26 18.38
C ALA A 170 -5.80 -3.45 19.28
N LEU A 171 -6.35 -4.52 18.71
CA LEU A 171 -6.64 -5.77 19.45
C LEU A 171 -5.36 -6.43 19.96
N ALA A 172 -4.31 -6.47 19.17
CA ALA A 172 -3.03 -7.03 19.58
C ALA A 172 -2.38 -6.21 20.70
N GLU A 173 -2.44 -4.89 20.63
CA GLU A 173 -1.94 -3.98 21.68
C GLU A 173 -2.80 -4.05 22.94
N GLY A 174 -4.11 -4.17 22.84
CA GLY A 174 -5.04 -4.33 23.95
C GLY A 174 -4.78 -5.56 24.80
N LYS A 175 -4.34 -6.66 24.22
CA LYS A 175 -3.92 -7.87 24.93
C LYS A 175 -2.65 -7.69 25.76
N LYS A 176 -1.85 -6.65 25.47
CA LYS A 176 -0.62 -6.32 26.18
C LYS A 176 -0.78 -5.13 27.16
N GLY A 177 -2.01 -4.67 27.41
CA GLY A 177 -2.28 -3.51 28.27
C GLY A 177 -1.90 -2.18 27.63
N GLY A 178 -1.82 -2.11 26.31
CA GLY A 178 -1.49 -0.92 25.56
C GLY A 178 -2.62 0.10 25.47
N GLN A 179 -2.28 1.32 25.13
CA GLN A 179 -3.22 2.42 24.98
C GLN A 179 -4.14 2.22 23.78
N PHE A 180 -5.42 2.49 23.97
CA PHE A 180 -6.39 2.46 22.88
C PHE A 180 -6.16 3.62 21.91
N TYR A 181 -5.83 3.29 20.68
CA TYR A 181 -5.79 4.25 19.59
C TYR A 181 -7.16 4.28 18.91
N THR A 182 -7.91 5.36 19.12
CA THR A 182 -9.18 5.54 18.40
C THR A 182 -8.95 6.24 17.07
N PRO A 183 -9.32 5.61 15.94
CA PRO A 183 -9.09 6.19 14.60
C PRO A 183 -9.75 7.55 14.36
N ARG A 184 -10.73 7.92 15.18
CA ARG A 184 -11.46 9.19 15.07
C ARG A 184 -10.63 10.42 15.41
N SER A 185 -9.51 10.27 16.11
CA SER A 185 -8.62 11.39 16.44
C SER A 185 -7.71 11.81 15.27
N VAL A 186 -7.76 11.12 14.16
CA VAL A 186 -6.91 11.37 12.97
C VAL A 186 -7.68 12.09 11.85
N VAL A 187 -8.98 12.27 11.98
CA VAL A 187 -9.87 12.79 10.91
C VAL A 187 -10.26 14.25 11.12
N GLU A 188 -9.83 14.88 12.20
CA GLU A 188 -10.02 16.34 12.42
C GLU A 188 -8.74 17.10 12.11
#